data_e0120dd58aff5c1c5f368c3ed8c86545
#
_entry.id   e0120dd58aff5c1c5f368c3ed8c86545
#
_cell.length_a   1.000
_cell.length_b   1.000
_cell.length_c   1.000
_cell.angle_alpha   90.00
_cell.angle_beta   90.00
_cell.angle_gamma   90.00
#
_symmetry.space_group_name_H-M   'P 1'
#
loop_
_entity.id
_entity.type
_entity.pdbx_description
1 polymer ?
#
loop_
_entity_poly.entity_id
_entity_poly.type
_entity_poly.pdbx_seq_one_letter_code
_entity_poly.pdbx_strand_id
1 'polypeptide(L)'
;MSSSQPIVRQRNWFSVFPQVLVLVVICGIYYYLGVSGFIFFGAGTYLLLSFFLRRMSPINQRKGIVYLKKKQYQKALDEFKLSYEFFKSYNWIDKYRFVVLLSSSRISYTEMALANIAFCYGQLGEGAKSKEYYENILKEFPDSQIAIVSLKMFDAAKDMRE
;
A
#
# COMPACT_ATOMS: atom_id res chain seq x y z
N MET A 1 -16.44 -13.76 16.88
CA MET A 1 -15.95 -12.39 17.05
C MET A 1 -15.45 -11.90 15.70
N SER A 2 -16.07 -10.87 15.11
CA SER A 2 -15.68 -10.30 13.83
C SER A 2 -14.41 -9.47 14.04
N SER A 3 -13.25 -10.00 13.67
CA SER A 3 -12.01 -9.24 13.64
C SER A 3 -12.06 -8.27 12.45
N SER A 4 -12.66 -7.10 12.68
CA SER A 4 -12.52 -6.00 11.74
C SER A 4 -11.05 -5.56 11.75
N GLN A 5 -10.36 -5.76 10.61
CA GLN A 5 -9.02 -5.20 10.44
C GLN A 5 -9.06 -3.70 10.68
N PRO A 6 -8.19 -3.15 11.52
CA PRO A 6 -8.00 -1.71 11.57
C PRO A 6 -7.34 -1.26 10.27
N ILE A 7 -8.15 -0.90 9.28
CA ILE A 7 -7.64 -0.24 8.07
C ILE A 7 -7.28 1.18 8.47
N VAL A 8 -6.07 1.37 8.95
CA VAL A 8 -5.53 2.70 9.24
C VAL A 8 -5.18 3.35 7.90
N ARG A 9 -6.15 4.06 7.31
CA ARG A 9 -5.91 4.93 6.17
C ARG A 9 -5.15 6.18 6.64
N GLN A 10 -3.84 6.09 6.73
CA GLN A 10 -3.00 7.26 6.94
C GLN A 10 -2.75 7.94 5.59
N ARG A 11 -3.38 9.10 5.37
CA ARG A 11 -3.11 9.95 4.21
C ARG A 11 -1.93 10.85 4.54
N ASN A 12 -0.95 10.91 3.64
CA ASN A 12 0.15 11.85 3.76
C ASN A 12 -0.25 13.16 3.05
N TRP A 13 -0.38 14.24 3.83
CA TRP A 13 -0.71 15.56 3.28
C TRP A 13 0.37 16.08 2.31
N PHE A 14 1.63 15.76 2.56
CA PHE A 14 2.75 16.13 1.68
C PHE A 14 2.67 15.52 0.27
N SER A 15 1.87 14.46 0.07
CA SER A 15 1.66 13.86 -1.25
C SER A 15 0.90 14.76 -2.23
N VAL A 16 0.27 15.82 -1.74
CA VAL A 16 -0.45 16.78 -2.60
C VAL A 16 0.53 17.58 -3.46
N PHE A 17 1.70 17.96 -2.94
CA PHE A 17 2.68 18.76 -3.65
C PHE A 17 3.15 18.11 -4.96
N PRO A 18 3.66 16.86 -4.99
CA PRO A 18 4.07 16.23 -6.24
C PRO A 18 2.89 16.01 -7.20
N GLN A 19 1.68 15.78 -6.69
CA GLN A 19 0.48 15.62 -7.52
C GLN A 19 0.10 16.92 -8.23
N VAL A 20 0.15 18.06 -7.52
CA VAL A 20 -0.07 19.39 -8.10
C VAL A 20 1.03 19.74 -9.10
N LEU A 21 2.29 19.42 -8.79
CA LEU A 21 3.41 19.64 -9.71
C LEU A 21 3.19 18.91 -11.04
N VAL A 22 2.81 17.64 -11.01
CA VAL A 22 2.52 16.86 -12.22
C VAL A 22 1.37 17.48 -13.01
N LEU A 23 0.30 17.93 -12.34
CA LEU A 23 -0.81 18.61 -12.98
C LEU A 23 -0.36 19.90 -13.68
N VAL A 24 0.45 20.73 -13.01
CA VAL A 24 0.97 22.00 -13.54
C VAL A 24 1.86 21.73 -14.76
N VAL A 25 2.72 20.71 -14.72
CA VAL A 25 3.56 20.32 -15.86
C VAL A 25 2.70 19.92 -17.07
N ILE A 26 1.68 19.08 -16.86
CA ILE A 26 0.78 18.65 -17.94
C ILE A 26 0.04 19.87 -18.52
N CYS A 27 -0.51 20.74 -17.70
CA CYS A 27 -1.17 21.97 -18.17
C CYS A 27 -0.20 22.90 -18.91
N GLY A 28 1.05 23.03 -18.44
CA GLY A 28 2.10 23.81 -19.08
C GLY A 28 2.46 23.29 -20.48
N ILE A 29 2.50 21.96 -20.67
CA ILE A 29 2.72 21.35 -21.99
C ILE A 29 1.58 21.72 -22.94
N TYR A 30 0.31 21.61 -22.53
CA TYR A 30 -0.82 21.99 -23.37
C TYR A 30 -0.85 23.49 -23.68
N TYR A 31 -0.45 24.33 -22.72
CA TYR A 31 -0.30 25.78 -22.95
C TYR A 31 0.77 26.07 -24.00
N TYR A 32 1.94 25.44 -23.91
CA TYR A 32 3.04 25.59 -24.86
C TYR A 32 2.66 25.14 -26.28
N LEU A 33 1.83 24.09 -26.39
CA LEU A 33 1.28 23.60 -27.65
C LEU A 33 0.17 24.49 -28.25
N GLY A 34 -0.19 25.59 -27.58
CA GLY A 34 -1.20 26.53 -28.06
C GLY A 34 -2.64 26.01 -28.02
N VAL A 35 -2.92 24.97 -27.21
CA VAL A 35 -4.25 24.36 -27.10
C VAL A 35 -5.19 25.29 -26.34
N SER A 36 -6.24 25.79 -26.99
CA SER A 36 -7.32 26.54 -26.35
C SER A 36 -8.02 25.63 -25.33
N GLY A 37 -8.15 26.08 -24.06
CA GLY A 37 -8.71 25.23 -22.99
C GLY A 37 -7.70 24.27 -22.33
N PHE A 38 -6.41 24.62 -22.38
CA PHE A 38 -5.30 23.82 -21.84
C PHE A 38 -5.54 23.30 -20.40
N ILE A 39 -6.28 24.04 -19.58
CA ILE A 39 -6.64 23.63 -18.20
C ILE A 39 -7.55 22.40 -18.23
N PHE A 40 -8.59 22.39 -19.09
CA PHE A 40 -9.52 21.26 -19.18
C PHE A 40 -8.85 20.00 -19.72
N PHE A 41 -8.05 20.14 -20.80
CA PHE A 41 -7.31 19.02 -21.38
C PHE A 41 -6.23 18.52 -20.42
N GLY A 42 -5.52 19.42 -19.74
CA GLY A 42 -4.51 19.07 -18.75
C GLY A 42 -5.10 18.35 -17.55
N ALA A 43 -6.20 18.84 -17.00
CA ALA A 43 -6.89 18.19 -15.89
C ALA A 43 -7.45 16.81 -16.28
N GLY A 44 -8.07 16.70 -17.46
CA GLY A 44 -8.57 15.43 -18.01
C GLY A 44 -7.46 14.39 -18.17
N THR A 45 -6.34 14.79 -18.79
CA THR A 45 -5.17 13.92 -18.95
C THR A 45 -4.59 13.49 -17.61
N TYR A 46 -4.47 14.42 -16.65
CA TYR A 46 -4.02 14.09 -15.30
C TYR A 46 -4.94 13.07 -14.60
N LEU A 47 -6.26 13.24 -14.70
CA LEU A 47 -7.22 12.32 -14.11
C LEU A 47 -7.13 10.92 -14.72
N LEU A 48 -7.03 10.83 -16.06
CA LEU A 48 -6.87 9.56 -16.76
C LEU A 48 -5.55 8.87 -16.37
N LEU A 49 -4.44 9.62 -16.38
CA LEU A 49 -3.14 9.14 -15.98
C LEU A 49 -3.15 8.64 -14.52
N SER A 50 -3.69 9.43 -13.62
CA SER A 50 -3.83 9.08 -12.20
C SER A 50 -4.67 7.82 -11.99
N PHE A 51 -5.80 7.70 -12.71
CA PHE A 51 -6.64 6.52 -12.65
C PHE A 51 -5.90 5.27 -13.14
N PHE A 52 -5.20 5.38 -14.26
CA PHE A 52 -4.46 4.28 -14.88
C PHE A 52 -3.30 3.81 -14.00
N LEU A 53 -2.46 4.75 -13.52
CA LEU A 53 -1.32 4.44 -12.65
C LEU A 53 -1.76 3.80 -11.32
N ARG A 54 -2.79 4.34 -10.69
CA ARG A 54 -3.34 3.76 -9.46
C ARG A 54 -3.98 2.39 -9.67
N ARG A 55 -4.43 2.08 -10.88
CA ARG A 55 -5.04 0.79 -11.21
C ARG A 55 -4.01 -0.27 -11.58
N MET A 56 -2.96 0.10 -12.30
CA MET A 56 -1.98 -0.87 -12.81
C MET A 56 -1.02 -1.40 -11.76
N SER A 57 -0.46 -0.53 -10.93
CA SER A 57 0.68 -0.89 -10.10
C SER A 57 0.39 -1.89 -8.98
N PRO A 58 -0.64 -1.74 -8.14
CA PRO A 58 -0.89 -2.68 -7.04
C PRO A 58 -1.88 -3.81 -7.41
N ILE A 59 -1.75 -4.44 -8.59
CA ILE A 59 -2.71 -5.46 -9.03
C ILE A 59 -2.76 -6.63 -8.05
N ASN A 60 -1.62 -7.20 -7.68
CA ASN A 60 -1.55 -8.34 -6.76
C ASN A 60 -2.01 -7.95 -5.36
N GLN A 61 -1.67 -6.74 -4.89
CA GLN A 61 -2.17 -6.22 -3.62
C GLN A 61 -3.70 -6.15 -3.60
N ARG A 62 -4.33 -5.70 -4.69
CA ARG A 62 -5.79 -5.65 -4.81
C ARG A 62 -6.43 -7.03 -4.86
N LYS A 63 -5.85 -7.97 -5.62
CA LYS A 63 -6.31 -9.36 -5.67
C LYS A 63 -6.24 -10.00 -4.30
N GLY A 64 -5.10 -9.82 -3.60
CA GLY A 64 -4.93 -10.29 -2.23
C GLY A 64 -6.03 -9.78 -1.29
N ILE A 65 -6.36 -8.48 -1.35
CA ILE A 65 -7.46 -7.89 -0.57
C ILE A 65 -8.82 -8.51 -0.93
N VAL A 66 -9.07 -8.80 -2.21
CA VAL A 66 -10.32 -9.44 -2.64
C VAL A 66 -10.44 -10.85 -2.05
N TYR A 67 -9.35 -11.66 -2.12
CA TYR A 67 -9.32 -12.99 -1.53
C TYR A 67 -9.44 -12.94 0.00
N LEU A 68 -8.82 -11.99 0.63
CA LEU A 68 -8.89 -11.77 2.08
C LEU A 68 -10.32 -11.48 2.53
N LYS A 69 -11.05 -10.61 1.81
CA LYS A 69 -12.47 -10.34 2.08
C LYS A 69 -13.34 -11.59 1.92
N LYS A 70 -12.96 -12.51 1.02
CA LYS A 70 -13.61 -13.80 0.84
C LYS A 70 -13.14 -14.87 1.83
N LYS A 71 -12.29 -14.53 2.82
CA LYS A 71 -11.67 -15.43 3.79
C LYS A 71 -10.83 -16.55 3.14
N GLN A 72 -10.40 -16.36 1.91
CA GLN A 72 -9.51 -17.28 1.18
C GLN A 72 -8.06 -16.92 1.49
N TYR A 73 -7.64 -17.15 2.74
CA TYR A 73 -6.38 -16.64 3.28
C TYR A 73 -5.14 -17.16 2.54
N GLN A 74 -5.16 -18.44 2.12
CA GLN A 74 -4.04 -19.00 1.34
C GLN A 74 -3.85 -18.27 0.00
N LYS A 75 -4.92 -18.07 -0.77
CA LYS A 75 -4.86 -17.34 -2.04
C LYS A 75 -4.47 -15.87 -1.83
N ALA A 76 -4.96 -15.27 -0.75
CA ALA A 76 -4.58 -13.91 -0.39
C ALA A 76 -3.07 -13.81 -0.08
N LEU A 77 -2.54 -14.79 0.67
CA LEU A 77 -1.12 -14.90 1.00
C LEU A 77 -0.24 -14.96 -0.25
N ASP A 78 -0.61 -15.78 -1.23
CA ASP A 78 0.14 -15.94 -2.47
C ASP A 78 0.19 -14.63 -3.27
N GLU A 79 -0.94 -13.94 -3.40
CA GLU A 79 -0.99 -12.64 -4.08
C GLU A 79 -0.21 -11.53 -3.32
N PHE A 80 -0.24 -11.54 -1.99
CA PHE A 80 0.55 -10.58 -1.21
C PHE A 80 2.05 -10.85 -1.30
N LYS A 81 2.49 -12.11 -1.39
CA LYS A 81 3.89 -12.47 -1.66
C LYS A 81 4.34 -11.95 -3.02
N LEU A 82 3.54 -12.14 -4.07
CA LEU A 82 3.82 -11.58 -5.39
C LEU A 82 3.90 -10.04 -5.36
N SER A 83 3.03 -9.40 -4.59
CA SER A 83 3.07 -7.95 -4.40
C SER A 83 4.36 -7.50 -3.70
N TYR A 84 4.77 -8.21 -2.64
CA TYR A 84 6.00 -7.93 -1.91
C TYR A 84 7.23 -8.05 -2.82
N GLU A 85 7.36 -9.17 -3.55
CA GLU A 85 8.48 -9.42 -4.47
C GLU A 85 8.56 -8.34 -5.56
N PHE A 86 7.42 -7.91 -6.11
CA PHE A 86 7.37 -6.83 -7.08
C PHE A 86 7.92 -5.53 -6.50
N PHE A 87 7.42 -5.07 -5.35
CA PHE A 87 7.85 -3.79 -4.78
C PHE A 87 9.26 -3.85 -4.19
N LYS A 88 9.74 -5.02 -3.77
CA LYS A 88 11.12 -5.23 -3.37
C LYS A 88 12.07 -5.14 -4.57
N SER A 89 11.74 -5.78 -5.69
CA SER A 89 12.52 -5.73 -6.92
C SER A 89 12.54 -4.33 -7.55
N TYR A 90 11.41 -3.61 -7.47
CA TYR A 90 11.24 -2.26 -8.00
C TYR A 90 11.08 -1.23 -6.87
N ASN A 91 11.96 -1.26 -5.90
CA ASN A 91 11.88 -0.40 -4.70
C ASN A 91 11.78 1.10 -5.04
N TRP A 92 12.36 1.55 -6.17
CA TRP A 92 12.23 2.92 -6.62
C TRP A 92 10.77 3.34 -6.89
N ILE A 93 9.89 2.42 -7.35
CA ILE A 93 8.46 2.68 -7.56
C ILE A 93 7.79 2.96 -6.22
N ASP A 94 8.10 2.18 -5.19
CA ASP A 94 7.55 2.37 -3.85
C ASP A 94 8.12 3.62 -3.18
N LYS A 95 9.41 3.89 -3.32
CA LYS A 95 10.10 5.08 -2.81
C LYS A 95 9.50 6.39 -3.39
N TYR A 96 9.27 6.41 -4.70
CA TYR A 96 8.72 7.58 -5.41
C TYR A 96 7.21 7.44 -5.69
N ARG A 97 6.49 6.64 -4.91
CA ARG A 97 5.06 6.33 -5.12
C ARG A 97 4.14 7.55 -5.18
N PHE A 98 4.52 8.65 -4.54
CA PHE A 98 3.76 9.90 -4.57
C PHE A 98 3.73 10.53 -5.97
N VAL A 99 4.80 10.36 -6.75
CA VAL A 99 4.94 10.87 -8.11
C VAL A 99 4.57 9.78 -9.13
N VAL A 100 5.20 8.60 -9.02
CA VAL A 100 5.07 7.52 -10.03
C VAL A 100 3.68 6.91 -10.02
N LEU A 101 3.09 6.70 -8.84
CA LEU A 101 1.77 6.09 -8.68
C LEU A 101 0.68 7.10 -8.32
N LEU A 102 1.05 8.37 -8.15
CA LEU A 102 0.17 9.43 -7.64
C LEU A 102 -0.58 8.97 -6.37
N SER A 103 0.10 8.15 -5.57
CA SER A 103 -0.46 7.54 -4.36
C SER A 103 -0.37 8.51 -3.19
N SER A 104 -1.43 8.62 -2.40
CA SER A 104 -1.45 9.41 -1.16
C SER A 104 -1.21 8.56 0.09
N SER A 105 -0.80 7.28 -0.07
CA SER A 105 -0.56 6.38 1.06
C SER A 105 0.69 6.77 1.82
N ARG A 106 0.58 6.93 3.15
CA ARG A 106 1.73 7.11 4.04
C ARG A 106 2.54 5.81 4.16
N ILE A 107 1.86 4.67 4.20
CA ILE A 107 2.46 3.34 4.31
C ILE A 107 2.98 2.93 2.94
N SER A 108 4.20 2.36 2.87
CA SER A 108 4.77 1.84 1.64
C SER A 108 3.99 0.59 1.17
N TYR A 109 4.05 0.28 -0.11
CA TYR A 109 3.41 -0.94 -0.62
C TYR A 109 4.14 -2.19 -0.13
N THR A 110 5.46 -2.10 0.06
CA THR A 110 6.29 -3.16 0.65
C THR A 110 5.84 -3.46 2.08
N GLU A 111 5.74 -2.43 2.93
CA GLU A 111 5.26 -2.56 4.31
C GLU A 111 3.84 -3.13 4.38
N MET A 112 2.95 -2.63 3.50
CA MET A 112 1.57 -3.09 3.42
C MET A 112 1.47 -4.56 3.00
N ALA A 113 2.31 -5.00 2.05
CA ALA A 113 2.36 -6.38 1.62
C ALA A 113 2.83 -7.29 2.74
N LEU A 114 3.92 -6.95 3.44
CA LEU A 114 4.43 -7.71 4.60
C LEU A 114 3.39 -7.80 5.72
N ALA A 115 2.70 -6.71 6.05
CA ALA A 115 1.66 -6.71 7.08
C ALA A 115 0.48 -7.63 6.71
N ASN A 116 0.07 -7.63 5.44
CA ASN A 116 -0.99 -8.51 4.96
C ASN A 116 -0.54 -9.99 4.93
N ILE A 117 0.73 -10.27 4.61
CA ILE A 117 1.31 -11.62 4.70
C ILE A 117 1.26 -12.10 6.15
N ALA A 118 1.75 -11.28 7.09
CA ALA A 118 1.71 -11.59 8.52
C ALA A 118 0.30 -11.88 9.00
N PHE A 119 -0.66 -11.05 8.60
CA PHE A 119 -2.07 -11.25 8.93
C PHE A 119 -2.62 -12.57 8.37
N CYS A 120 -2.32 -12.91 7.11
CA CYS A 120 -2.76 -14.15 6.50
C CYS A 120 -2.21 -15.37 7.26
N TYR A 121 -0.94 -15.36 7.66
CA TYR A 121 -0.38 -16.42 8.49
C TYR A 121 -1.10 -16.55 9.83
N GLY A 122 -1.44 -15.44 10.48
CA GLY A 122 -2.22 -15.45 11.72
C GLY A 122 -3.60 -16.08 11.52
N GLN A 123 -4.28 -15.79 10.40
CA GLN A 123 -5.60 -16.38 10.08
C GLN A 123 -5.54 -17.86 9.70
N LEU A 124 -4.38 -18.33 9.20
CA LEU A 124 -4.12 -19.73 8.89
C LEU A 124 -3.68 -20.56 10.13
N GLY A 125 -3.59 -19.92 11.30
CA GLY A 125 -3.14 -20.58 12.54
C GLY A 125 -1.62 -20.66 12.70
N GLU A 126 -0.85 -20.09 11.75
CA GLU A 126 0.60 -20.07 11.77
C GLU A 126 1.13 -18.86 12.55
N GLY A 127 0.79 -18.77 13.85
CA GLY A 127 1.08 -17.62 14.70
C GLY A 127 2.56 -17.29 14.81
N ALA A 128 3.45 -18.30 14.83
CA ALA A 128 4.90 -18.09 14.87
C ALA A 128 5.40 -17.33 13.63
N LYS A 129 4.98 -17.75 12.43
CA LYS A 129 5.32 -17.06 11.19
C LYS A 129 4.71 -15.65 11.14
N SER A 130 3.47 -15.50 11.58
CA SER A 130 2.83 -14.20 11.68
C SER A 130 3.67 -13.23 12.52
N LYS A 131 4.13 -13.65 13.70
CA LYS A 131 4.98 -12.86 14.60
C LYS A 131 6.31 -12.51 13.90
N GLU A 132 6.99 -13.50 13.30
CA GLU A 132 8.23 -13.30 12.57
C GLU A 132 8.11 -12.24 11.47
N TYR A 133 7.03 -12.26 10.68
CA TYR A 133 6.81 -11.26 9.64
C TYR A 133 6.59 -9.86 10.23
N TYR A 134 5.86 -9.71 11.36
CA TYR A 134 5.74 -8.41 12.02
C TYR A 134 7.07 -7.92 12.59
N GLU A 135 7.92 -8.78 13.14
CA GLU A 135 9.27 -8.45 13.58
C GLU A 135 10.14 -8.01 12.40
N ASN A 136 10.03 -8.67 11.25
CA ASN A 136 10.76 -8.29 10.03
C ASN A 136 10.29 -6.92 9.49
N ILE A 137 9.00 -6.58 9.63
CA ILE A 137 8.52 -5.23 9.32
C ILE A 137 9.25 -4.19 10.18
N LEU A 138 9.41 -4.40 11.48
CA LEU A 138 10.10 -3.44 12.35
C LEU A 138 11.59 -3.28 12.05
N LYS A 139 12.25 -4.30 11.49
CA LYS A 139 13.65 -4.20 11.03
C LYS A 139 13.77 -3.27 9.82
N GLU A 140 12.81 -3.31 8.91
CA GLU A 140 12.83 -2.52 7.68
C GLU A 140 12.11 -1.16 7.86
N PHE A 141 11.07 -1.14 8.68
CA PHE A 141 10.22 0.02 8.98
C PHE A 141 10.06 0.19 10.50
N PRO A 142 11.04 0.77 11.22
CA PRO A 142 11.02 0.85 12.69
C PRO A 142 9.80 1.58 13.27
N ASP A 143 9.24 2.53 12.53
CA ASP A 143 8.07 3.33 12.94
C ASP A 143 6.72 2.72 12.52
N SER A 144 6.71 1.47 12.07
CA SER A 144 5.48 0.80 11.62
C SER A 144 4.50 0.58 12.76
N GLN A 145 3.46 1.41 12.81
CA GLN A 145 2.41 1.29 13.84
C GLN A 145 1.64 -0.03 13.72
N ILE A 146 1.51 -0.57 12.51
CA ILE A 146 0.83 -1.85 12.28
C ILE A 146 1.60 -2.96 12.97
N ALA A 147 2.91 -3.02 12.78
CA ALA A 147 3.74 -4.06 13.37
C ALA A 147 3.84 -3.91 14.89
N ILE A 148 4.04 -2.68 15.41
CA ILE A 148 4.10 -2.39 16.85
C ILE A 148 2.82 -2.87 17.55
N VAL A 149 1.66 -2.48 17.04
CA VAL A 149 0.37 -2.85 17.65
C VAL A 149 0.14 -4.35 17.56
N SER A 150 0.46 -4.98 16.42
CA SER A 150 0.27 -6.41 16.25
C SER A 150 1.16 -7.22 17.18
N LEU A 151 2.43 -6.86 17.34
CA LEU A 151 3.33 -7.55 18.28
C LEU A 151 2.89 -7.39 19.73
N LYS A 152 2.45 -6.21 20.14
CA LYS A 152 1.84 -6.03 21.48
C LYS A 152 0.64 -6.94 21.72
N MET A 153 -0.19 -7.19 20.69
CA MET A 153 -1.30 -8.13 20.80
C MET A 153 -0.82 -9.59 20.97
N PHE A 154 0.28 -9.98 20.30
CA PHE A 154 0.89 -11.30 20.49
C PHE A 154 1.42 -11.48 21.91
N ASP A 155 2.10 -10.47 22.45
CA ASP A 155 2.66 -10.53 23.80
C ASP A 155 1.54 -10.59 24.86
N ALA A 156 0.52 -9.74 24.74
CA ALA A 156 -0.65 -9.78 25.63
C ALA A 156 -1.40 -11.11 25.57
N ALA A 157 -1.48 -11.74 24.38
CA ALA A 157 -2.12 -13.05 24.25
C ALA A 157 -1.28 -14.20 24.86
N LYS A 158 0.04 -14.03 24.97
CA LYS A 158 0.93 -14.96 25.65
C LYS A 158 0.75 -14.87 27.16
N ASP A 159 0.75 -13.65 27.71
CA ASP A 159 0.60 -13.40 29.16
C ASP A 159 -0.75 -13.91 29.69
N MET A 160 -1.79 -13.97 28.87
CA MET A 160 -3.10 -14.52 29.25
C MET A 160 -3.16 -16.06 29.27
N ARG A 161 -2.11 -16.73 28.79
CA ARG A 161 -2.05 -18.21 28.74
C ARG A 161 -1.12 -18.82 29.81
N GLU A 162 -0.30 -17.98 30.42
CA GLU A 162 0.54 -18.32 31.57
C GLU A 162 -0.21 -18.06 32.88
#